data_c7b13594cc35d450059153a89d9345d8
#
_entry.id   c7b13594cc35d450059153a89d9345d8
#
_cell.length_a   1.000
_cell.length_b   1.000
_cell.length_c   1.000
_cell.angle_alpha   90.00
_cell.angle_beta   90.00
_cell.angle_gamma   90.00
#
_symmetry.space_group_name_H-M   'P 1'
#
loop_
_entity.id
_entity.type
_entity.pdbx_description
1 polymer ?
#
loop_
_entity_poly.entity_id
_entity_poly.type
_entity_poly.pdbx_seq_one_letter_code
_entity_poly.pdbx_strand_id
1 'polypeptide(L)'
;MALKAGDTVGPVAMTTLDGHPRVMNNYPEHKGTVVAFLSARCEATLAQVAALNAAVNLDGNERMVFVGICSNPDETGEEIRAFCQRRGVVFPVYRDSDAAAAKQFGAKWTPEFFLLDSTGKLVYHGGLEGLALAVKALLSGQPIVHKETPVTGAPIDRPGPKRDIDDPYGVIAFSSELIFTQIPGAPVHHCSTLTETPNGDLLCLWYGGSYESAEDQVLFLARLKKGERFWGTPEVVVRNPDMPPGNAIIFKDPSNRIWMVWGRMEGSRPTRRGSGWSNCRLMARISTDDGHTWGEEREWADTFGWLPRNPPITLANGQLVLPMSIHTQQESGSILVSLQPDGSTWSRLGCMPRAGQMTVIQRNNGDLFAMARSHPYILASESKDGGVTWSTPVKTSLKCPDSAICMIRLKSGRLLLAHNDCDREDRAILALEQSDDEGRTWKDKKILEFEPNLAAGEYSYPCLIQTSDGMIHITYTCRRYSIKHAAFDEGWLTHVERPN
;
A
#
# COMPACT_ATOMS: atom_id res chain seq x y z
N MET A 1 -0.52 -28.97 30.58
CA MET A 1 0.81 -29.45 30.11
C MET A 1 1.27 -28.52 29.00
N ALA A 2 2.54 -28.20 28.95
CA ALA A 2 3.09 -27.46 27.83
C ALA A 2 2.96 -28.28 26.52
N LEU A 3 2.60 -27.63 25.41
CA LEU A 3 2.53 -28.26 24.08
C LEU A 3 3.90 -28.82 23.67
N LYS A 4 3.90 -29.96 23.02
CA LYS A 4 5.09 -30.57 22.43
C LYS A 4 4.95 -30.65 20.91
N ALA A 5 6.07 -30.72 20.22
CA ALA A 5 6.06 -30.93 18.77
C ALA A 5 5.24 -32.19 18.42
N GLY A 6 4.25 -32.05 17.57
CA GLY A 6 3.28 -33.07 17.19
C GLY A 6 1.89 -32.92 17.82
N ASP A 7 1.75 -32.11 18.87
CA ASP A 7 0.45 -31.84 19.49
C ASP A 7 -0.39 -30.94 18.58
N THR A 8 -1.69 -31.16 18.55
CA THR A 8 -2.62 -30.31 17.81
C THR A 8 -3.12 -29.18 18.69
N VAL A 9 -3.03 -27.96 18.20
CA VAL A 9 -3.52 -26.75 18.86
C VAL A 9 -4.99 -26.56 18.51
N GLY A 10 -5.86 -26.52 19.53
CA GLY A 10 -7.28 -26.18 19.37
C GLY A 10 -7.49 -24.68 19.11
N PRO A 11 -8.75 -24.26 18.94
CA PRO A 11 -9.10 -22.84 18.79
C PRO A 11 -8.48 -22.00 19.90
N VAL A 12 -7.89 -20.84 19.54
CA VAL A 12 -7.22 -19.94 20.48
C VAL A 12 -8.05 -18.67 20.63
N ALA A 13 -8.60 -18.45 21.82
CA ALA A 13 -9.36 -17.25 22.14
C ALA A 13 -8.41 -16.09 22.46
N MET A 14 -8.72 -14.90 21.96
CA MET A 14 -8.00 -13.65 22.20
C MET A 14 -8.94 -12.47 21.95
N THR A 15 -8.47 -11.24 22.12
CA THR A 15 -9.23 -10.05 21.77
C THR A 15 -8.46 -9.19 20.77
N THR A 16 -9.17 -8.40 19.98
CA THR A 16 -8.55 -7.29 19.25
C THR A 16 -7.98 -6.29 20.25
N LEU A 17 -7.15 -5.36 19.79
CA LEU A 17 -6.61 -4.29 20.64
C LEU A 17 -7.70 -3.34 21.16
N ASP A 18 -8.90 -3.37 20.56
CA ASP A 18 -10.10 -2.63 21.00
C ASP A 18 -11.03 -3.47 21.90
N GLY A 19 -10.61 -4.69 22.30
CA GLY A 19 -11.34 -5.54 23.23
C GLY A 19 -12.40 -6.45 22.60
N HIS A 20 -12.57 -6.49 21.28
CA HIS A 20 -13.54 -7.39 20.64
C HIS A 20 -13.03 -8.84 20.61
N PRO A 21 -13.88 -9.83 20.96
CA PRO A 21 -13.50 -11.24 20.94
C PRO A 21 -13.04 -11.70 19.54
N ARG A 22 -11.99 -12.52 19.51
CA ARG A 22 -11.48 -13.20 18.33
C ARG A 22 -11.10 -14.63 18.68
N VAL A 23 -11.19 -15.50 17.69
CA VAL A 23 -10.74 -16.89 17.82
C VAL A 23 -9.86 -17.18 16.61
N MET A 24 -8.62 -17.55 16.87
CA MET A 24 -7.73 -18.13 15.85
C MET A 24 -8.08 -19.60 15.70
N ASN A 25 -8.39 -20.03 14.48
CA ASN A 25 -8.59 -21.41 14.08
C ASN A 25 -7.42 -21.87 13.19
N ASN A 26 -7.44 -23.15 12.80
CA ASN A 26 -6.55 -23.62 11.75
C ASN A 26 -6.90 -22.96 10.42
N TYR A 27 -5.87 -22.71 9.62
CA TYR A 27 -5.98 -22.17 8.28
C TYR A 27 -5.48 -23.22 7.26
N PRO A 28 -6.33 -24.23 6.93
CA PRO A 28 -5.90 -25.39 6.11
C PRO A 28 -5.52 -25.00 4.67
N GLU A 29 -5.95 -23.83 4.21
CA GLU A 29 -5.57 -23.26 2.92
C GLU A 29 -4.13 -22.75 2.87
N HIS A 30 -3.49 -22.54 4.04
CA HIS A 30 -2.09 -22.13 4.17
C HIS A 30 -1.20 -23.31 4.52
N LYS A 31 0.09 -23.18 4.27
CA LYS A 31 1.10 -24.22 4.63
C LYS A 31 1.34 -24.31 6.14
N GLY A 32 1.11 -23.20 6.84
CA GLY A 32 1.25 -23.16 8.29
C GLY A 32 0.94 -21.82 8.90
N THR A 33 0.97 -21.76 10.23
CA THR A 33 0.72 -20.57 11.02
C THR A 33 1.87 -20.31 11.97
N VAL A 34 2.45 -19.12 11.94
CA VAL A 34 3.39 -18.63 12.95
C VAL A 34 2.61 -17.88 14.02
N VAL A 35 2.74 -18.30 15.26
CA VAL A 35 2.23 -17.60 16.44
C VAL A 35 3.41 -17.01 17.20
N ALA A 36 3.45 -15.68 17.36
CA ALA A 36 4.50 -14.95 18.03
C ALA A 36 3.96 -14.31 19.31
N PHE A 37 4.44 -14.76 20.47
CA PHE A 37 4.17 -14.11 21.74
C PHE A 37 5.11 -12.90 21.88
N LEU A 38 4.54 -11.70 21.98
CA LEU A 38 5.25 -10.43 21.91
C LEU A 38 4.93 -9.56 23.15
N SER A 39 5.77 -8.57 23.40
CA SER A 39 5.52 -7.54 24.39
C SER A 39 5.96 -6.18 23.86
N ALA A 40 5.10 -5.19 24.03
CA ALA A 40 5.41 -3.80 23.66
C ALA A 40 6.54 -3.20 24.53
N ARG A 41 6.85 -3.83 25.66
CA ARG A 41 7.83 -3.37 26.65
C ARG A 41 9.12 -4.20 26.66
N CYS A 42 9.17 -5.32 25.94
CA CYS A 42 10.32 -6.21 25.94
C CYS A 42 11.36 -5.78 24.91
N GLU A 43 12.58 -5.46 25.37
CA GLU A 43 13.69 -5.06 24.49
C GLU A 43 14.05 -6.13 23.46
N ALA A 44 14.00 -7.41 23.82
CA ALA A 44 14.24 -8.51 22.89
C ALA A 44 13.15 -8.56 21.80
N THR A 45 11.88 -8.30 22.13
CA THR A 45 10.82 -8.15 21.13
C THR A 45 11.11 -6.96 20.23
N LEU A 46 11.48 -5.80 20.79
CA LEU A 46 11.81 -4.58 20.05
C LEU A 46 12.96 -4.81 19.06
N ALA A 47 13.99 -5.55 19.45
CA ALA A 47 15.15 -5.86 18.60
C ALA A 47 14.83 -6.84 17.47
N GLN A 48 13.83 -7.73 17.65
CA GLN A 48 13.55 -8.81 16.71
C GLN A 48 12.41 -8.53 15.73
N VAL A 49 11.62 -7.45 15.94
CA VAL A 49 10.47 -7.13 15.08
C VAL A 49 10.87 -6.95 13.62
N ALA A 50 11.98 -6.27 13.34
CA ALA A 50 12.43 -6.06 11.95
C ALA A 50 12.72 -7.39 11.24
N ALA A 51 13.41 -8.32 11.91
CA ALA A 51 13.69 -9.64 11.36
C ALA A 51 12.43 -10.51 11.26
N LEU A 52 11.48 -10.36 12.19
CA LEU A 52 10.19 -11.04 12.11
C LEU A 52 9.35 -10.50 10.94
N ASN A 53 9.31 -9.19 10.73
CA ASN A 53 8.69 -8.57 9.55
C ASN A 53 9.34 -9.08 8.25
N ALA A 54 10.66 -9.22 8.23
CA ALA A 54 11.37 -9.81 7.08
C ALA A 54 10.95 -11.27 6.85
N ALA A 55 10.78 -12.07 7.91
CA ALA A 55 10.31 -13.45 7.79
C ALA A 55 8.88 -13.54 7.24
N VAL A 56 8.00 -12.59 7.59
CA VAL A 56 6.66 -12.46 6.99
C VAL A 56 6.74 -12.20 5.49
N ASN A 57 7.72 -11.42 5.04
CA ASN A 57 7.88 -11.01 3.65
C ASN A 57 8.63 -12.04 2.78
N LEU A 58 9.39 -12.98 3.38
CA LEU A 58 10.25 -13.95 2.66
C LEU A 58 9.51 -14.87 1.70
N ASP A 59 8.18 -15.03 1.82
CA ASP A 59 7.44 -16.04 1.07
C ASP A 59 6.14 -15.55 0.42
N GLY A 60 6.00 -14.24 0.25
CA GLY A 60 4.80 -13.70 -0.39
C GLY A 60 3.54 -14.19 0.30
N ASN A 61 3.39 -13.95 1.59
CA ASN A 61 2.18 -14.07 2.46
C ASN A 61 1.07 -15.09 2.11
N GLU A 62 1.11 -15.72 0.93
CA GLU A 62 0.07 -16.62 0.44
C GLU A 62 0.12 -18.01 1.08
N ARG A 63 1.27 -18.38 1.61
CA ARG A 63 1.51 -19.75 2.09
C ARG A 63 1.56 -19.86 3.61
N MET A 64 1.75 -18.76 4.33
CA MET A 64 1.88 -18.73 5.78
C MET A 64 0.98 -17.68 6.41
N VAL A 65 0.40 -17.98 7.56
CA VAL A 65 -0.31 -17.00 8.42
C VAL A 65 0.64 -16.58 9.55
N PHE A 66 0.68 -15.30 9.88
CA PHE A 66 1.43 -14.76 11.00
C PHE A 66 0.47 -14.06 11.98
N VAL A 67 0.57 -14.41 13.26
CA VAL A 67 -0.26 -13.87 14.34
C VAL A 67 0.62 -13.47 15.50
N GLY A 68 0.57 -12.21 15.92
CA GLY A 68 1.16 -11.74 17.16
C GLY A 68 0.16 -11.80 18.31
N ILE A 69 0.63 -12.19 19.50
CA ILE A 69 -0.19 -12.23 20.73
C ILE A 69 0.58 -11.54 21.85
N CYS A 70 -0.03 -10.54 22.49
CA CYS A 70 0.49 -9.89 23.69
C CYS A 70 -0.29 -10.39 24.90
N SER A 71 0.38 -11.16 25.76
CA SER A 71 -0.21 -11.83 26.92
C SER A 71 0.18 -11.20 28.25
N ASN A 72 0.89 -10.09 28.27
CA ASN A 72 1.18 -9.37 29.52
C ASN A 72 -0.10 -8.65 30.00
N PRO A 73 -0.60 -8.93 31.21
CA PRO A 73 -1.90 -8.45 31.67
C PRO A 73 -1.99 -6.93 31.77
N ASP A 74 -0.87 -6.27 32.05
CA ASP A 74 -0.77 -4.83 32.26
C ASP A 74 -0.49 -4.01 30.99
N GLU A 75 -0.25 -4.68 29.84
CA GLU A 75 -0.12 -4.02 28.55
C GLU A 75 -1.51 -3.68 27.98
N THR A 76 -1.78 -2.40 27.77
CA THR A 76 -3.06 -1.96 27.20
C THR A 76 -3.12 -2.16 25.68
N GLY A 77 -4.33 -2.27 25.12
CA GLY A 77 -4.49 -2.35 23.65
C GLY A 77 -3.94 -1.12 22.92
N GLU A 78 -4.01 0.07 23.56
CA GLU A 78 -3.45 1.31 23.03
C GLU A 78 -1.91 1.29 23.01
N GLU A 79 -1.30 0.82 24.07
CA GLU A 79 0.15 0.66 24.17
C GLU A 79 0.69 -0.35 23.12
N ILE A 80 0.01 -1.48 22.97
CA ILE A 80 0.35 -2.50 21.96
C ILE A 80 0.17 -1.91 20.55
N ARG A 81 -0.88 -1.13 20.31
CA ARG A 81 -1.12 -0.46 19.03
C ARG A 81 0.00 0.53 18.71
N ALA A 82 0.36 1.36 19.68
CA ALA A 82 1.46 2.31 19.53
C ALA A 82 2.80 1.60 19.26
N PHE A 83 3.06 0.46 19.93
CA PHE A 83 4.22 -0.39 19.65
C PHE A 83 4.20 -0.91 18.20
N CYS A 84 3.07 -1.50 17.76
CA CYS A 84 2.95 -2.03 16.40
C CYS A 84 3.19 -0.94 15.34
N GLN A 85 2.66 0.25 15.56
CA GLN A 85 2.84 1.41 14.69
C GLN A 85 4.31 1.85 14.65
N ARG A 86 4.92 2.08 15.82
CA ARG A 86 6.31 2.55 15.92
C ARG A 86 7.32 1.58 15.33
N ARG A 87 7.06 0.28 15.40
CA ARG A 87 7.97 -0.77 14.93
C ARG A 87 7.60 -1.33 13.56
N GLY A 88 6.56 -0.78 12.93
CA GLY A 88 6.13 -1.22 11.61
C GLY A 88 5.75 -2.71 11.56
N VAL A 89 5.06 -3.23 12.60
CA VAL A 89 4.62 -4.64 12.61
C VAL A 89 3.65 -4.87 11.46
N VAL A 90 3.98 -5.80 10.56
CA VAL A 90 3.25 -6.02 9.29
C VAL A 90 2.24 -7.17 9.35
N PHE A 91 1.99 -7.74 10.52
CA PHE A 91 1.04 -8.83 10.75
C PHE A 91 0.07 -8.47 11.89
N PRO A 92 -1.11 -9.09 11.98
CA PRO A 92 -2.09 -8.80 13.02
C PRO A 92 -1.56 -9.17 14.40
N VAL A 93 -1.78 -8.27 15.37
CA VAL A 93 -1.45 -8.48 16.78
C VAL A 93 -2.72 -8.38 17.61
N TYR A 94 -2.90 -9.36 18.49
CA TYR A 94 -4.03 -9.50 19.39
C TYR A 94 -3.61 -9.40 20.84
N ARG A 95 -4.58 -9.13 21.71
CA ARG A 95 -4.40 -9.10 23.15
C ARG A 95 -4.94 -10.37 23.80
N ASP A 96 -4.19 -10.87 24.77
CA ASP A 96 -4.49 -12.05 25.59
C ASP A 96 -4.30 -11.67 27.07
N SER A 97 -5.20 -10.79 27.56
CA SER A 97 -5.06 -10.13 28.87
C SER A 97 -5.17 -11.06 30.07
N ASP A 98 -5.77 -12.23 29.92
CA ASP A 98 -5.89 -13.27 30.93
C ASP A 98 -4.86 -14.40 30.77
N ALA A 99 -3.94 -14.22 29.81
CA ALA A 99 -2.90 -15.17 29.44
C ALA A 99 -3.44 -16.57 29.09
N ALA A 100 -4.68 -16.69 28.59
CA ALA A 100 -5.29 -17.95 28.23
C ALA A 100 -4.59 -18.59 27.02
N ALA A 101 -4.30 -17.79 25.98
CA ALA A 101 -3.54 -18.22 24.83
C ALA A 101 -2.11 -18.62 25.23
N ALA A 102 -1.42 -17.82 26.03
CA ALA A 102 -0.09 -18.16 26.54
C ALA A 102 -0.09 -19.48 27.31
N LYS A 103 -1.07 -19.72 28.17
CA LYS A 103 -1.24 -20.98 28.90
C LYS A 103 -1.51 -22.17 27.96
N GLN A 104 -2.34 -21.97 26.92
CA GLN A 104 -2.66 -23.00 25.94
C GLN A 104 -1.41 -23.43 25.16
N PHE A 105 -0.56 -22.52 24.73
CA PHE A 105 0.70 -22.80 24.05
C PHE A 105 1.82 -23.24 25.01
N GLY A 106 1.70 -22.93 26.29
CA GLY A 106 2.78 -23.07 27.27
C GLY A 106 3.88 -22.01 27.10
N ALA A 107 3.55 -20.88 26.48
CA ALA A 107 4.45 -19.76 26.26
C ALA A 107 4.84 -19.11 27.61
N LYS A 108 6.13 -18.78 27.74
CA LYS A 108 6.70 -18.22 28.98
C LYS A 108 7.48 -16.93 28.77
N TRP A 109 7.85 -16.66 27.52
CA TRP A 109 8.77 -15.58 27.18
C TRP A 109 8.20 -14.69 26.09
N THR A 110 8.73 -13.48 25.96
CA THR A 110 8.49 -12.57 24.86
C THR A 110 9.84 -12.03 24.36
N PRO A 111 10.19 -12.20 23.06
CA PRO A 111 9.42 -12.94 22.06
C PRO A 111 9.62 -14.47 22.16
N GLU A 112 8.57 -15.24 21.90
CA GLU A 112 8.58 -16.69 21.81
C GLU A 112 7.72 -17.12 20.62
N PHE A 113 8.19 -18.06 19.81
CA PHE A 113 7.58 -18.40 18.53
C PHE A 113 7.14 -19.85 18.44
N PHE A 114 5.98 -20.06 17.85
CA PHE A 114 5.38 -21.36 17.57
C PHE A 114 5.02 -21.45 16.10
N LEU A 115 5.35 -22.56 15.45
CA LEU A 115 4.98 -22.85 14.08
C LEU A 115 4.04 -24.04 14.04
N LEU A 116 2.84 -23.82 13.51
CA LEU A 116 1.84 -24.86 13.25
C LEU A 116 1.85 -25.20 11.75
N ASP A 117 1.66 -26.47 11.41
CA ASP A 117 1.40 -26.89 10.02
C ASP A 117 -0.06 -26.63 9.62
N SER A 118 -0.42 -26.95 8.36
CA SER A 118 -1.77 -26.77 7.83
C SER A 118 -2.86 -27.56 8.56
N THR A 119 -2.48 -28.57 9.35
CA THR A 119 -3.40 -29.37 10.17
C THR A 119 -3.52 -28.84 11.60
N GLY A 120 -2.80 -27.77 11.94
CA GLY A 120 -2.76 -27.17 13.27
C GLY A 120 -1.87 -27.91 14.26
N LYS A 121 -0.98 -28.78 13.79
CA LYS A 121 0.02 -29.43 14.64
C LYS A 121 1.21 -28.53 14.86
N LEU A 122 1.69 -28.48 16.10
CA LEU A 122 2.93 -27.79 16.45
C LEU A 122 4.12 -28.54 15.84
N VAL A 123 4.85 -27.87 14.95
CA VAL A 123 6.02 -28.44 14.26
C VAL A 123 7.33 -27.79 14.68
N TYR A 124 7.26 -26.59 15.28
CA TYR A 124 8.42 -25.90 15.85
C TYR A 124 8.00 -24.99 17.01
N HIS A 125 8.91 -24.87 18.00
CA HIS A 125 8.82 -23.93 19.12
C HIS A 125 10.20 -23.39 19.47
N GLY A 126 10.34 -22.09 19.71
CA GLY A 126 11.63 -21.53 20.12
C GLY A 126 11.86 -20.07 19.74
N GLY A 127 13.14 -19.73 19.54
CA GLY A 127 13.61 -18.40 19.16
C GLY A 127 13.50 -18.13 17.66
N LEU A 128 13.71 -16.85 17.27
CA LEU A 128 13.52 -16.37 15.90
C LEU A 128 14.45 -17.05 14.86
N GLU A 129 15.71 -17.28 15.21
CA GLU A 129 16.66 -17.91 14.28
C GLU A 129 16.22 -19.32 13.86
N GLY A 130 15.75 -20.12 14.82
CA GLY A 130 15.21 -21.44 14.54
C GLY A 130 13.88 -21.39 13.78
N LEU A 131 13.03 -20.38 14.07
CA LEU A 131 11.78 -20.15 13.35
C LEU A 131 12.01 -19.97 11.85
N ALA A 132 12.96 -19.12 11.46
CA ALA A 132 13.25 -18.86 10.05
C ALA A 132 13.65 -20.14 9.29
N LEU A 133 14.46 -21.00 9.91
CA LEU A 133 14.82 -22.29 9.34
C LEU A 133 13.64 -23.27 9.28
N ALA A 134 12.81 -23.30 10.31
CA ALA A 134 11.63 -24.17 10.37
C ALA A 134 10.57 -23.78 9.33
N VAL A 135 10.31 -22.48 9.15
CA VAL A 135 9.42 -21.95 8.12
C VAL A 135 9.93 -22.34 6.73
N LYS A 136 11.21 -22.11 6.44
CA LYS A 136 11.81 -22.50 5.16
C LYS A 136 11.70 -24.01 4.88
N ALA A 137 11.93 -24.85 5.89
CA ALA A 137 11.78 -26.29 5.77
C ALA A 137 10.33 -26.70 5.47
N LEU A 138 9.37 -26.14 6.23
CA LEU A 138 7.93 -26.41 6.04
C LEU A 138 7.47 -26.02 4.62
N LEU A 139 7.86 -24.87 4.14
CA LEU A 139 7.49 -24.38 2.82
C LEU A 139 8.09 -25.21 1.69
N SER A 140 9.29 -25.75 1.90
CA SER A 140 9.98 -26.59 0.93
C SER A 140 9.57 -28.08 1.04
N GLY A 141 8.66 -28.43 1.97
CA GLY A 141 8.27 -29.81 2.23
C GLY A 141 9.41 -30.68 2.82
N GLN A 142 10.42 -30.02 3.41
CA GLN A 142 11.57 -30.70 4.03
C GLN A 142 11.31 -30.94 5.52
N PRO A 143 11.91 -31.99 6.13
CA PRO A 143 11.82 -32.21 7.55
C PRO A 143 12.40 -31.04 8.36
N ILE A 144 11.69 -30.60 9.42
CA ILE A 144 12.21 -29.66 10.40
C ILE A 144 13.14 -30.41 11.35
N VAL A 145 14.44 -30.15 11.24
CA VAL A 145 15.50 -30.86 11.98
C VAL A 145 15.48 -30.47 13.45
N HIS A 146 15.41 -29.16 13.73
CA HIS A 146 15.38 -28.64 15.10
C HIS A 146 13.96 -28.13 15.39
N LYS A 147 13.18 -28.96 16.09
CA LYS A 147 11.79 -28.67 16.45
C LYS A 147 11.68 -27.74 17.66
N GLU A 148 12.73 -27.64 18.44
CA GLU A 148 12.84 -26.75 19.60
C GLU A 148 14.20 -26.06 19.60
N THR A 149 14.22 -24.78 19.94
CA THR A 149 15.44 -23.98 20.09
C THR A 149 15.35 -23.08 21.33
N PRO A 150 16.49 -22.64 21.88
CA PRO A 150 16.48 -21.71 23.00
C PRO A 150 15.71 -20.44 22.70
N VAL A 151 15.00 -19.91 23.71
CA VAL A 151 14.27 -18.65 23.67
C VAL A 151 15.04 -17.61 24.47
N THR A 152 15.24 -16.45 23.88
CA THR A 152 15.85 -15.29 24.57
C THR A 152 14.82 -14.17 24.64
N GLY A 153 14.47 -13.73 25.85
CA GLY A 153 13.46 -12.69 26.02
C GLY A 153 13.14 -12.40 27.48
N ALA A 154 12.06 -11.66 27.72
CA ALA A 154 11.51 -11.38 29.04
C ALA A 154 10.36 -12.32 29.39
N PRO A 155 10.20 -12.77 30.64
CA PRO A 155 9.04 -13.56 31.07
C PRO A 155 7.73 -12.81 30.83
N ILE A 156 6.68 -13.51 30.41
CA ILE A 156 5.33 -12.96 30.17
C ILE A 156 4.73 -12.34 31.45
N ASP A 157 5.00 -12.92 32.61
CA ASP A 157 4.43 -12.48 33.90
C ASP A 157 5.17 -11.29 34.56
N ARG A 158 6.19 -10.75 33.94
CA ARG A 158 6.88 -9.58 34.46
C ARG A 158 6.38 -8.31 33.81
N PRO A 159 5.81 -7.35 34.60
CA PRO A 159 5.57 -6.01 34.06
C PRO A 159 6.92 -5.43 33.60
N GLY A 160 7.03 -5.13 32.33
CA GLY A 160 8.14 -4.35 31.81
C GLY A 160 8.07 -2.92 32.37
N PRO A 161 9.15 -2.13 32.36
CA PRO A 161 9.10 -0.73 32.74
C PRO A 161 8.06 -0.02 31.87
N LYS A 162 7.14 0.74 32.52
CA LYS A 162 6.26 1.64 31.78
C LYS A 162 7.15 2.61 31.02
N ARG A 163 7.12 2.56 29.71
CA ARG A 163 7.71 3.63 28.90
C ARG A 163 6.69 4.75 28.84
N ASP A 164 7.11 5.94 29.22
CA ASP A 164 6.32 7.15 29.03
C ASP A 164 5.90 7.23 27.56
N ILE A 165 4.59 7.33 27.36
CA ILE A 165 3.99 7.51 26.04
C ILE A 165 4.38 8.90 25.48
N ASP A 166 4.82 9.79 26.35
CA ASP A 166 5.40 11.10 26.03
C ASP A 166 6.89 10.97 25.70
N ASP A 167 7.19 10.32 24.58
CA ASP A 167 8.53 10.42 23.97
C ASP A 167 8.72 11.87 23.51
N PRO A 168 9.69 12.63 24.06
CA PRO A 168 9.95 14.01 23.64
C PRO A 168 10.37 14.15 22.17
N TYR A 169 10.56 13.05 21.47
CA TYR A 169 10.89 13.01 20.02
C TYR A 169 9.68 12.85 19.11
N GLY A 170 8.45 12.91 19.64
CA GLY A 170 7.22 12.77 18.86
C GLY A 170 6.97 11.33 18.38
N VAL A 171 5.72 10.91 18.43
CA VAL A 171 5.32 9.59 17.92
C VAL A 171 5.51 9.57 16.41
N ILE A 172 6.55 8.88 15.94
CA ILE A 172 6.75 8.63 14.52
C ILE A 172 5.74 7.56 14.10
N ALA A 173 4.66 7.96 13.46
CA ALA A 173 3.64 7.04 13.03
C ALA A 173 4.05 6.38 11.71
N PHE A 174 4.12 5.05 11.68
CA PHE A 174 4.22 4.24 10.46
C PHE A 174 3.42 2.96 10.62
N SER A 175 2.61 2.65 9.62
CA SER A 175 1.91 1.37 9.50
C SER A 175 1.91 0.91 8.05
N SER A 176 1.84 -0.40 7.82
CA SER A 176 1.77 -0.97 6.47
C SER A 176 1.02 -2.30 6.51
N GLU A 177 0.13 -2.51 5.55
CA GLU A 177 -0.72 -3.71 5.48
C GLU A 177 -1.14 -4.00 4.03
N LEU A 178 -1.47 -5.25 3.73
CA LEU A 178 -2.18 -5.59 2.50
C LEU A 178 -3.65 -5.21 2.64
N ILE A 179 -4.24 -4.57 1.62
CA ILE A 179 -5.69 -4.26 1.61
C ILE A 179 -6.50 -5.55 1.60
N PHE A 180 -5.98 -6.58 0.96
CA PHE A 180 -6.53 -7.94 0.93
C PHE A 180 -5.38 -8.93 0.68
N THR A 181 -5.57 -10.18 1.05
CA THR A 181 -4.57 -11.23 0.80
C THR A 181 -4.81 -11.93 -0.53
N GLN A 182 -6.07 -12.21 -0.86
CA GLN A 182 -6.47 -12.87 -2.10
C GLN A 182 -7.92 -12.55 -2.43
N ILE A 183 -8.22 -12.40 -3.73
CA ILE A 183 -9.60 -12.33 -4.24
C ILE A 183 -9.83 -13.54 -5.15
N PRO A 184 -10.73 -14.48 -4.78
CA PRO A 184 -11.00 -15.66 -5.60
C PRO A 184 -11.41 -15.27 -7.03
N GLY A 185 -10.80 -15.91 -8.02
CA GLY A 185 -11.09 -15.65 -9.44
C GLY A 185 -10.41 -14.41 -10.02
N ALA A 186 -9.65 -13.65 -9.24
CA ALA A 186 -8.89 -12.51 -9.71
C ALA A 186 -7.44 -12.57 -9.16
N PRO A 187 -6.54 -13.33 -9.77
CA PRO A 187 -5.17 -13.51 -9.26
C PRO A 187 -4.26 -12.30 -9.50
N VAL A 188 -4.63 -11.36 -10.37
CA VAL A 188 -3.79 -10.21 -10.73
C VAL A 188 -4.50 -8.91 -10.38
N HIS A 189 -3.79 -8.02 -9.65
CA HIS A 189 -4.27 -6.71 -9.22
C HIS A 189 -3.22 -5.64 -9.49
N HIS A 190 -3.64 -4.45 -9.97
CA HIS A 190 -2.69 -3.40 -10.32
C HIS A 190 -3.31 -2.00 -10.30
N CYS A 191 -2.42 -0.98 -10.23
CA CYS A 191 -2.73 0.42 -10.50
C CYS A 191 -3.76 1.00 -9.52
N SER A 192 -3.44 0.93 -8.22
CA SER A 192 -4.29 1.50 -7.18
C SER A 192 -4.27 3.02 -7.14
N THR A 193 -5.38 3.61 -6.75
CA THR A 193 -5.53 5.03 -6.41
C THR A 193 -6.31 5.20 -5.13
N LEU A 194 -6.12 6.32 -4.46
CA LEU A 194 -6.58 6.57 -3.10
C LEU A 194 -7.20 7.97 -2.98
N THR A 195 -8.27 8.10 -2.19
CA THR A 195 -8.83 9.41 -1.82
C THR A 195 -9.42 9.38 -0.41
N GLU A 196 -9.41 10.55 0.26
CA GLU A 196 -10.15 10.78 1.50
C GLU A 196 -11.54 11.31 1.16
N THR A 197 -12.59 10.68 1.71
CA THR A 197 -13.98 11.13 1.57
C THR A 197 -14.28 12.33 2.49
N PRO A 198 -15.36 13.08 2.28
CA PRO A 198 -15.78 14.15 3.19
C PRO A 198 -15.93 13.74 4.65
N ASN A 199 -16.40 12.52 4.94
CA ASN A 199 -16.54 11.99 6.29
C ASN A 199 -15.22 11.49 6.89
N GLY A 200 -14.12 11.48 6.11
CA GLY A 200 -12.79 11.08 6.52
C GLY A 200 -12.46 9.59 6.36
N ASP A 201 -13.32 8.82 5.69
CA ASP A 201 -12.97 7.46 5.25
C ASP A 201 -11.94 7.51 4.12
N LEU A 202 -11.18 6.45 3.92
CA LEU A 202 -10.35 6.27 2.73
C LEU A 202 -11.03 5.31 1.75
N LEU A 203 -10.97 5.66 0.48
CA LEU A 203 -11.38 4.78 -0.61
C LEU A 203 -10.17 4.44 -1.48
N CYS A 204 -9.92 3.16 -1.69
CA CYS A 204 -8.90 2.65 -2.60
C CYS A 204 -9.56 1.96 -3.79
N LEU A 205 -9.20 2.38 -5.00
CA LEU A 205 -9.70 1.85 -6.26
C LEU A 205 -8.54 1.24 -7.05
N TRP A 206 -8.74 0.06 -7.67
CA TRP A 206 -7.75 -0.59 -8.54
C TRP A 206 -8.44 -1.53 -9.53
N TYR A 207 -7.71 -2.01 -10.54
CA TYR A 207 -8.21 -3.07 -11.41
C TYR A 207 -7.60 -4.44 -11.06
N GLY A 208 -8.34 -5.50 -11.36
CA GLY A 208 -7.88 -6.88 -11.23
C GLY A 208 -8.72 -7.85 -12.05
N GLY A 209 -8.14 -9.02 -12.30
CA GLY A 209 -8.72 -10.08 -13.11
C GLY A 209 -7.72 -11.22 -13.30
N SER A 210 -7.94 -12.07 -14.32
CA SER A 210 -7.02 -13.18 -14.65
C SER A 210 -5.62 -12.71 -15.03
N TYR A 211 -5.51 -11.59 -15.74
CA TYR A 211 -4.27 -10.89 -16.12
C TYR A 211 -4.62 -9.46 -16.54
N GLU A 212 -3.60 -8.62 -16.72
CA GLU A 212 -3.78 -7.24 -17.16
C GLU A 212 -4.39 -7.16 -18.55
N SER A 213 -5.50 -6.43 -18.68
CA SER A 213 -6.32 -6.31 -19.90
C SER A 213 -7.09 -7.59 -20.27
N ALA A 214 -7.30 -8.51 -19.34
CA ALA A 214 -8.15 -9.66 -19.54
C ALA A 214 -9.63 -9.24 -19.68
N GLU A 215 -10.42 -10.07 -20.36
CA GLU A 215 -11.88 -9.84 -20.56
C GLU A 215 -12.64 -9.80 -19.23
N ASP A 216 -12.15 -10.52 -18.21
CA ASP A 216 -12.71 -10.57 -16.86
C ASP A 216 -12.22 -9.46 -15.93
N GLN A 217 -11.33 -8.57 -16.41
CA GLN A 217 -10.82 -7.47 -15.60
C GLN A 217 -11.95 -6.53 -15.18
N VAL A 218 -11.94 -6.18 -13.89
CA VAL A 218 -12.94 -5.32 -13.25
C VAL A 218 -12.26 -4.25 -12.41
N LEU A 219 -13.02 -3.23 -11.95
CA LEU A 219 -12.55 -2.34 -10.90
C LEU A 219 -13.05 -2.80 -9.54
N PHE A 220 -12.12 -2.89 -8.60
CA PHE A 220 -12.36 -3.15 -7.19
C PHE A 220 -12.26 -1.86 -6.40
N LEU A 221 -13.11 -1.72 -5.40
CA LEU A 221 -13.09 -0.66 -4.41
C LEU A 221 -13.02 -1.27 -3.02
N ALA A 222 -12.15 -0.74 -2.17
CA ALA A 222 -12.14 -1.02 -0.74
C ALA A 222 -12.24 0.29 0.05
N ARG A 223 -12.82 0.20 1.25
CA ARG A 223 -13.00 1.30 2.19
C ARG A 223 -12.26 1.02 3.48
N LEU A 224 -11.50 2.00 3.95
CA LEU A 224 -11.04 2.06 5.33
C LEU A 224 -11.82 3.16 6.03
N LYS A 225 -12.70 2.79 6.97
CA LYS A 225 -13.49 3.77 7.70
C LYS A 225 -12.60 4.57 8.66
N LYS A 226 -12.94 5.83 8.84
CA LYS A 226 -12.25 6.71 9.76
C LYS A 226 -12.16 6.09 11.16
N GLY A 227 -10.94 6.00 11.68
CA GLY A 227 -10.66 5.40 12.99
C GLY A 227 -10.65 3.86 13.01
N GLU A 228 -11.02 3.19 11.93
CA GLU A 228 -10.81 1.74 11.79
C GLU A 228 -9.37 1.44 11.34
N ARG A 229 -8.87 0.28 11.73
CA ARG A 229 -7.51 -0.16 11.42
C ARG A 229 -7.44 -0.97 10.13
N PHE A 230 -8.51 -1.67 9.77
CA PHE A 230 -8.50 -2.63 8.67
C PHE A 230 -9.42 -2.19 7.55
N TRP A 231 -8.95 -2.42 6.35
CA TRP A 231 -9.75 -2.24 5.15
C TRP A 231 -10.96 -3.19 5.14
N GLY A 232 -12.09 -2.69 4.68
CA GLY A 232 -13.25 -3.50 4.38
C GLY A 232 -13.00 -4.45 3.21
N THR A 233 -13.88 -5.43 3.04
CA THR A 233 -13.80 -6.40 1.93
C THR A 233 -13.87 -5.65 0.59
N PRO A 234 -12.96 -5.92 -0.36
CA PRO A 234 -13.05 -5.37 -1.70
C PRO A 234 -14.36 -5.73 -2.42
N GLU A 235 -14.94 -4.74 -3.08
CA GLU A 235 -16.18 -4.89 -3.85
C GLU A 235 -15.92 -4.55 -5.32
N VAL A 236 -16.59 -5.27 -6.24
CA VAL A 236 -16.55 -4.94 -7.67
C VAL A 236 -17.50 -3.78 -7.93
N VAL A 237 -16.95 -2.64 -8.38
CA VAL A 237 -17.71 -1.41 -8.64
C VAL A 237 -17.92 -1.10 -10.12
N VAL A 238 -17.07 -1.66 -11.00
CA VAL A 238 -17.22 -1.58 -12.46
C VAL A 238 -16.94 -2.94 -13.07
N ARG A 239 -17.88 -3.44 -13.86
CA ARG A 239 -17.76 -4.64 -14.67
C ARG A 239 -18.42 -4.38 -16.03
N ASN A 240 -17.64 -4.40 -17.08
CA ASN A 240 -18.13 -4.27 -18.45
C ASN A 240 -17.70 -5.53 -19.21
N PRO A 241 -18.59 -6.48 -19.46
CA PRO A 241 -18.28 -7.65 -20.29
C PRO A 241 -17.71 -7.22 -21.65
N ASP A 242 -16.68 -7.91 -22.10
CA ASP A 242 -15.98 -7.65 -23.38
C ASP A 242 -15.29 -6.28 -23.52
N MET A 243 -15.40 -5.40 -22.52
CA MET A 243 -14.80 -4.08 -22.52
C MET A 243 -14.16 -3.77 -21.15
N PRO A 244 -13.05 -4.43 -20.81
CA PRO A 244 -12.46 -4.35 -19.48
C PRO A 244 -12.06 -2.92 -19.11
N PRO A 245 -12.34 -2.49 -17.86
CA PRO A 245 -11.89 -1.19 -17.35
C PRO A 245 -10.43 -1.24 -16.92
N GLY A 246 -9.69 -0.15 -17.04
CA GLY A 246 -8.33 -0.04 -16.55
C GLY A 246 -7.87 1.39 -16.32
N ASN A 247 -6.68 1.56 -15.74
CA ASN A 247 -6.11 2.85 -15.38
C ASN A 247 -7.13 3.79 -14.72
N ALA A 248 -7.75 3.33 -13.65
CA ALA A 248 -8.74 4.10 -12.91
C ALA A 248 -8.09 5.07 -11.94
N ILE A 249 -8.76 6.21 -11.70
CA ILE A 249 -8.49 7.09 -10.56
C ILE A 249 -9.76 7.33 -9.77
N ILE A 250 -9.58 7.56 -8.47
CA ILE A 250 -10.62 8.03 -7.57
C ILE A 250 -10.15 9.35 -6.93
N PHE A 251 -11.01 10.35 -6.87
CA PHE A 251 -10.67 11.64 -6.26
C PHE A 251 -11.91 12.37 -5.76
N LYS A 252 -11.72 13.28 -4.81
CA LYS A 252 -12.72 14.21 -4.31
C LYS A 252 -12.57 15.54 -5.02
N ASP A 253 -13.67 16.09 -5.53
CA ASP A 253 -13.68 17.41 -6.11
C ASP A 253 -13.93 18.52 -5.04
N PRO A 254 -13.75 19.81 -5.39
CA PRO A 254 -14.01 20.92 -4.46
C PRO A 254 -15.45 21.02 -3.94
N SER A 255 -16.40 20.37 -4.60
CA SER A 255 -17.80 20.27 -4.17
C SER A 255 -18.08 19.05 -3.27
N ASN A 256 -17.02 18.36 -2.80
CA ASN A 256 -17.10 17.16 -1.99
C ASN A 256 -17.77 15.94 -2.67
N ARG A 257 -17.83 15.92 -4.00
CA ARG A 257 -18.26 14.73 -4.75
C ARG A 257 -17.06 13.82 -4.98
N ILE A 258 -17.29 12.52 -4.90
CA ILE A 258 -16.27 11.52 -5.23
C ILE A 258 -16.44 11.12 -6.69
N TRP A 259 -15.37 11.23 -7.44
CA TRP A 259 -15.29 10.84 -8.83
C TRP A 259 -14.52 9.54 -8.98
N MET A 260 -15.02 8.67 -9.83
CA MET A 260 -14.33 7.51 -10.35
C MET A 260 -14.20 7.71 -11.87
N VAL A 261 -12.98 7.72 -12.38
CA VAL A 261 -12.69 7.93 -13.80
C VAL A 261 -11.74 6.83 -14.27
N TRP A 262 -12.06 6.19 -15.40
CA TRP A 262 -11.26 5.07 -15.92
C TRP A 262 -11.30 4.99 -17.44
N GLY A 263 -10.33 4.26 -18.01
CA GLY A 263 -10.35 3.86 -19.41
C GLY A 263 -11.16 2.57 -19.59
N ARG A 264 -12.18 2.56 -20.42
CA ARG A 264 -12.88 1.36 -20.87
C ARG A 264 -12.25 0.91 -22.20
N MET A 265 -11.65 -0.29 -22.23
CA MET A 265 -11.03 -0.83 -23.42
C MET A 265 -12.10 -1.32 -24.39
N GLU A 266 -12.20 -0.68 -25.55
CA GLU A 266 -13.14 -1.08 -26.61
C GLU A 266 -12.45 -2.01 -27.60
N GLY A 267 -12.87 -3.30 -27.58
CA GLY A 267 -12.26 -4.35 -28.36
C GLY A 267 -11.23 -5.14 -27.56
N SER A 268 -11.69 -6.17 -26.90
CA SER A 268 -10.97 -7.06 -25.99
C SER A 268 -9.90 -7.93 -26.63
N ARG A 269 -9.75 -7.92 -27.94
CA ARG A 269 -8.69 -8.66 -28.59
C ARG A 269 -7.52 -7.74 -28.86
N PRO A 270 -6.28 -8.19 -28.61
CA PRO A 270 -5.10 -7.47 -29.06
C PRO A 270 -5.08 -7.43 -30.59
N THR A 271 -5.98 -6.63 -31.14
CA THR A 271 -6.01 -6.35 -32.57
C THR A 271 -4.85 -5.42 -32.85
N ARG A 272 -3.68 -6.01 -33.01
CA ARG A 272 -2.45 -5.37 -33.44
C ARG A 272 -1.47 -5.05 -32.34
N ARG A 273 -0.21 -5.11 -32.70
CA ARG A 273 0.99 -4.64 -32.05
C ARG A 273 0.77 -3.34 -31.24
N GLY A 274 0.32 -3.45 -30.04
CA GLY A 274 0.03 -2.36 -29.11
C GLY A 274 -0.91 -2.84 -28.03
N SER A 275 -0.76 -2.30 -26.83
CA SER A 275 -1.66 -2.55 -25.72
C SER A 275 -3.08 -2.08 -26.09
N GLY A 276 -4.12 -2.73 -25.57
CA GLY A 276 -5.52 -2.29 -25.68
C GLY A 276 -5.78 -0.86 -25.20
N TRP A 277 -4.80 -0.23 -24.58
CA TRP A 277 -4.82 1.12 -24.06
C TRP A 277 -5.06 2.21 -25.11
N SER A 278 -4.67 2.00 -26.36
CA SER A 278 -4.92 2.95 -27.46
C SER A 278 -6.40 3.05 -27.87
N ASN A 279 -7.20 2.06 -27.51
CA ASN A 279 -8.63 1.99 -27.81
C ASN A 279 -9.50 2.21 -26.56
N CYS A 280 -8.97 2.86 -25.53
CA CYS A 280 -9.75 3.18 -24.34
C CYS A 280 -10.60 4.42 -24.55
N ARG A 281 -11.87 4.34 -24.17
CA ARG A 281 -12.74 5.50 -23.92
C ARG A 281 -12.71 5.88 -22.46
N LEU A 282 -12.78 7.18 -22.20
CA LEU A 282 -12.76 7.69 -20.85
C LEU A 282 -14.19 7.68 -20.28
N MET A 283 -14.36 6.96 -19.19
CA MET A 283 -15.63 6.77 -18.50
C MET A 283 -15.59 7.41 -17.12
N ALA A 284 -16.75 7.79 -16.58
CA ALA A 284 -16.86 8.32 -15.24
C ALA A 284 -18.15 7.91 -14.52
N ARG A 285 -18.06 7.82 -13.20
CA ARG A 285 -19.19 7.80 -12.25
C ARG A 285 -18.93 8.79 -11.13
N ILE A 286 -19.99 9.31 -10.54
CA ILE A 286 -19.93 10.28 -9.45
C ILE A 286 -20.76 9.74 -8.28
N SER A 287 -20.22 9.89 -7.08
CA SER A 287 -20.92 9.67 -5.81
C SER A 287 -21.08 11.00 -5.07
N THR A 288 -22.22 11.18 -4.42
CA THR A 288 -22.55 12.34 -3.55
C THR A 288 -22.78 11.92 -2.11
N ASP A 289 -22.49 10.66 -1.77
CA ASP A 289 -22.73 10.03 -0.49
C ASP A 289 -21.47 9.27 0.02
N ASP A 290 -20.31 9.93 -0.09
CA ASP A 290 -19.02 9.40 0.36
C ASP A 290 -18.60 8.07 -0.31
N GLY A 291 -19.07 7.81 -1.53
CA GLY A 291 -18.76 6.59 -2.28
C GLY A 291 -19.55 5.35 -1.84
N HIS A 292 -20.70 5.53 -1.18
CA HIS A 292 -21.60 4.42 -0.84
C HIS A 292 -22.45 4.00 -2.04
N THR A 293 -22.93 4.97 -2.81
CA THR A 293 -23.62 4.72 -4.07
C THR A 293 -22.99 5.50 -5.22
N TRP A 294 -23.13 4.97 -6.42
CA TRP A 294 -22.54 5.54 -7.63
C TRP A 294 -23.63 5.82 -8.65
N GLY A 295 -23.58 7.02 -9.21
CA GLY A 295 -24.44 7.41 -10.33
C GLY A 295 -24.20 6.58 -11.58
N GLU A 296 -24.97 6.84 -12.62
CA GLU A 296 -24.86 6.13 -13.89
C GLU A 296 -23.46 6.29 -14.52
N GLU A 297 -23.01 5.23 -15.18
CA GLU A 297 -21.81 5.25 -15.99
C GLU A 297 -22.04 6.17 -17.20
N ARG A 298 -21.13 7.10 -17.40
CA ARG A 298 -21.17 8.01 -18.55
C ARG A 298 -19.83 8.08 -19.26
N GLU A 299 -19.88 8.20 -20.55
CA GLU A 299 -18.72 8.58 -21.32
C GLU A 299 -18.34 10.02 -20.95
N TRP A 300 -17.09 10.22 -20.49
CA TRP A 300 -16.64 11.53 -20.03
C TRP A 300 -15.97 12.32 -21.13
N ALA A 301 -15.37 11.64 -22.12
CA ALA A 301 -14.73 12.28 -23.25
C ALA A 301 -14.89 11.42 -24.50
N ASP A 302 -15.32 12.04 -25.61
CA ASP A 302 -15.36 11.39 -26.93
C ASP A 302 -13.96 11.38 -27.57
N THR A 303 -13.02 10.73 -26.88
CA THR A 303 -11.64 10.58 -27.34
C THR A 303 -11.12 9.20 -27.01
N PHE A 304 -10.30 8.65 -27.88
CA PHE A 304 -9.65 7.37 -27.65
C PHE A 304 -8.21 7.55 -27.11
N GLY A 305 -7.75 6.58 -26.32
CA GLY A 305 -6.37 6.49 -25.88
C GLY A 305 -5.98 7.50 -24.80
N TRP A 306 -6.95 8.15 -24.15
CA TRP A 306 -6.72 9.01 -23.00
C TRP A 306 -6.93 8.24 -21.72
N LEU A 307 -5.92 8.25 -20.83
CA LEU A 307 -5.90 7.45 -19.64
C LEU A 307 -5.45 8.27 -18.42
N PRO A 308 -6.23 8.31 -17.35
CA PRO A 308 -5.79 8.91 -16.11
C PRO A 308 -4.78 8.00 -15.39
N ARG A 309 -3.97 8.57 -14.51
CA ARG A 309 -3.12 7.81 -13.59
C ARG A 309 -2.98 8.48 -12.23
N ASN A 310 -2.64 9.75 -12.21
CA ASN A 310 -2.51 10.54 -10.99
C ASN A 310 -3.77 11.37 -10.77
N PRO A 311 -4.19 11.58 -9.51
CA PRO A 311 -5.36 12.39 -9.20
C PRO A 311 -5.17 13.85 -9.65
N PRO A 312 -6.27 14.60 -9.82
CA PRO A 312 -6.20 16.01 -10.14
C PRO A 312 -5.64 16.83 -8.97
N ILE A 313 -5.17 18.03 -9.29
CA ILE A 313 -4.83 19.05 -8.30
C ILE A 313 -5.74 20.27 -8.46
N THR A 314 -6.00 20.97 -7.36
CA THR A 314 -6.67 22.27 -7.38
C THR A 314 -5.60 23.35 -7.40
N LEU A 315 -5.64 24.21 -8.42
CA LEU A 315 -4.75 25.36 -8.52
C LEU A 315 -5.18 26.47 -7.55
N ALA A 316 -4.29 27.42 -7.28
CA ALA A 316 -4.56 28.56 -6.39
C ALA A 316 -5.76 29.44 -6.83
N ASN A 317 -6.08 29.43 -8.11
CA ASN A 317 -7.26 30.13 -8.67
C ASN A 317 -8.57 29.30 -8.55
N GLY A 318 -8.54 28.14 -7.88
CA GLY A 318 -9.68 27.22 -7.71
C GLY A 318 -9.94 26.28 -8.90
N GLN A 319 -9.18 26.37 -9.98
CA GLN A 319 -9.31 25.50 -11.14
C GLN A 319 -8.82 24.08 -10.80
N LEU A 320 -9.61 23.08 -11.13
CA LEU A 320 -9.22 21.69 -11.03
C LEU A 320 -8.54 21.24 -12.33
N VAL A 321 -7.32 20.70 -12.24
CA VAL A 321 -6.57 20.20 -13.39
C VAL A 321 -6.17 18.75 -13.19
N LEU A 322 -6.37 17.93 -14.22
CA LEU A 322 -6.15 16.50 -14.19
C LEU A 322 -5.06 16.09 -15.20
N PRO A 323 -3.97 15.49 -14.74
CA PRO A 323 -2.96 14.93 -15.63
C PRO A 323 -3.46 13.62 -16.26
N MET A 324 -3.26 13.47 -17.56
CA MET A 324 -3.66 12.30 -18.33
C MET A 324 -2.57 11.88 -19.30
N SER A 325 -2.50 10.60 -19.60
CA SER A 325 -1.64 10.06 -20.66
C SER A 325 -2.41 9.98 -21.98
N ILE A 326 -1.72 10.21 -23.09
CA ILE A 326 -2.23 9.94 -24.45
C ILE A 326 -1.46 8.75 -25.03
N HIS A 327 -2.22 7.80 -25.55
CA HIS A 327 -1.73 6.62 -26.23
C HIS A 327 -2.39 6.44 -27.59
N THR A 328 -2.18 7.38 -28.51
CA THR A 328 -2.71 7.30 -29.88
C THR A 328 -1.60 7.07 -30.89
N GLN A 329 -1.96 6.73 -32.14
CA GLN A 329 -0.98 6.60 -33.21
C GLN A 329 -0.36 7.93 -33.63
N GLN A 330 -1.09 9.03 -33.45
CA GLN A 330 -0.69 10.37 -33.86
C GLN A 330 0.05 11.12 -32.74
N GLU A 331 -0.27 10.82 -31.50
CA GLU A 331 0.25 11.55 -30.36
C GLU A 331 0.50 10.61 -29.17
N SER A 332 1.65 10.79 -28.53
CA SER A 332 2.00 10.13 -27.28
C SER A 332 2.65 11.11 -26.31
N GLY A 333 2.28 11.00 -25.03
CA GLY A 333 2.78 11.88 -23.99
C GLY A 333 1.80 12.01 -22.84
N SER A 334 1.95 13.09 -22.07
CA SER A 334 0.99 13.46 -21.03
C SER A 334 0.36 14.81 -21.36
N ILE A 335 -0.94 14.91 -21.14
CA ILE A 335 -1.69 16.16 -21.25
C ILE A 335 -2.20 16.59 -19.90
N LEU A 336 -2.47 17.88 -19.79
CA LEU A 336 -3.24 18.44 -18.71
C LEU A 336 -4.63 18.80 -19.22
N VAL A 337 -5.66 18.41 -18.47
CA VAL A 337 -7.04 18.83 -18.75
C VAL A 337 -7.58 19.65 -17.58
N SER A 338 -8.33 20.69 -17.90
CA SER A 338 -9.05 21.49 -16.93
C SER A 338 -10.46 20.95 -16.78
N LEU A 339 -10.90 20.73 -15.57
CA LEU A 339 -12.26 20.33 -15.24
C LEU A 339 -13.04 21.54 -14.75
N GLN A 340 -14.23 21.77 -15.30
CA GLN A 340 -15.12 22.79 -14.76
C GLN A 340 -15.58 22.40 -13.36
N PRO A 341 -15.81 23.38 -12.46
CA PRO A 341 -16.17 23.06 -11.06
C PRO A 341 -17.45 22.22 -10.91
N ASP A 342 -18.38 22.34 -11.83
CA ASP A 342 -19.61 21.53 -11.87
C ASP A 342 -19.39 20.12 -12.46
N GLY A 343 -18.20 19.86 -13.00
CA GLY A 343 -17.84 18.59 -13.65
C GLY A 343 -18.58 18.32 -14.96
N SER A 344 -19.31 19.32 -15.50
CA SER A 344 -20.09 19.15 -16.72
C SER A 344 -19.21 19.06 -17.96
N THR A 345 -18.13 19.83 -17.97
CA THR A 345 -17.23 19.93 -19.10
C THR A 345 -15.77 19.96 -18.65
N TRP A 346 -14.90 19.60 -19.56
CA TRP A 346 -13.46 19.69 -19.41
C TRP A 346 -12.86 20.22 -20.71
N SER A 347 -11.69 20.80 -20.61
CA SER A 347 -10.95 21.25 -21.77
C SER A 347 -9.50 20.79 -21.71
N ARG A 348 -8.97 20.37 -22.85
CA ARG A 348 -7.56 20.09 -22.97
C ARG A 348 -6.77 21.39 -22.88
N LEU A 349 -5.73 21.38 -22.05
CA LEU A 349 -4.72 22.43 -21.98
C LEU A 349 -3.51 22.06 -22.86
N GLY A 350 -2.34 21.86 -22.31
CA GLY A 350 -1.13 21.56 -23.03
C GLY A 350 -0.69 20.10 -22.96
N CYS A 351 0.35 19.78 -23.71
CA CYS A 351 0.95 18.45 -23.77
C CYS A 351 2.45 18.51 -23.40
N MET A 352 2.88 17.60 -22.54
CA MET A 352 4.27 17.25 -22.30
C MET A 352 4.61 16.04 -23.19
N PRO A 353 5.30 16.24 -24.32
CA PRO A 353 5.52 15.16 -25.30
C PRO A 353 6.51 14.13 -24.79
N ARG A 354 6.35 12.89 -25.25
CA ARG A 354 7.28 11.77 -24.97
C ARG A 354 7.44 11.41 -23.49
N ALA A 355 6.53 11.82 -22.64
CA ALA A 355 6.54 11.55 -21.22
C ALA A 355 5.18 11.01 -20.81
N GLY A 356 5.13 9.80 -20.23
CA GLY A 356 3.87 9.15 -19.83
C GLY A 356 3.49 9.46 -18.39
N GLN A 357 2.20 9.39 -18.09
CA GLN A 357 1.68 9.34 -16.71
C GLN A 357 2.28 10.41 -15.79
N MET A 358 2.25 11.68 -16.20
CA MET A 358 2.80 12.76 -15.39
C MET A 358 2.04 12.94 -14.08
N THR A 359 2.77 13.38 -13.08
CA THR A 359 2.26 13.96 -11.83
C THR A 359 2.61 15.45 -11.83
N VAL A 360 1.75 16.29 -11.28
CA VAL A 360 1.91 17.75 -11.36
C VAL A 360 1.63 18.43 -10.02
N ILE A 361 2.36 19.48 -9.72
CA ILE A 361 2.07 20.40 -8.60
C ILE A 361 2.11 21.85 -9.11
N GLN A 362 1.46 22.76 -8.37
CA GLN A 362 1.67 24.18 -8.54
C GLN A 362 2.72 24.66 -7.56
N ARG A 363 3.75 25.36 -8.05
CA ARG A 363 4.78 25.99 -7.22
C ARG A 363 4.24 27.27 -6.56
N ASN A 364 4.94 27.75 -5.54
CA ASN A 364 4.56 28.96 -4.80
C ASN A 364 4.55 30.22 -5.68
N ASN A 365 5.32 30.24 -6.76
CA ASN A 365 5.32 31.33 -7.75
C ASN A 365 4.18 31.25 -8.77
N GLY A 366 3.31 30.24 -8.69
CA GLY A 366 2.20 30.01 -9.60
C GLY A 366 2.51 29.09 -10.79
N ASP A 367 3.77 28.86 -11.12
CA ASP A 367 4.18 27.95 -12.21
C ASP A 367 3.76 26.50 -11.89
N LEU A 368 3.49 25.72 -12.94
CA LEU A 368 3.29 24.29 -12.78
C LEU A 368 4.61 23.55 -12.97
N PHE A 369 4.85 22.56 -12.13
CA PHE A 369 5.97 21.64 -12.23
C PHE A 369 5.44 20.23 -12.36
N ALA A 370 5.88 19.52 -13.39
CA ALA A 370 5.49 18.15 -13.68
C ALA A 370 6.70 17.24 -13.69
N MET A 371 6.51 16.05 -13.16
CA MET A 371 7.41 14.92 -13.34
C MET A 371 6.67 13.78 -14.02
N ALA A 372 7.34 13.01 -14.85
CA ALA A 372 6.69 11.99 -15.66
C ALA A 372 7.51 10.71 -15.77
N ARG A 373 6.78 9.60 -15.86
CA ARG A 373 7.31 8.27 -16.13
C ARG A 373 8.11 8.26 -17.43
N SER A 374 9.29 7.69 -17.37
CA SER A 374 10.19 7.47 -18.50
C SER A 374 11.19 6.38 -18.14
N HIS A 375 12.17 6.09 -18.99
CA HIS A 375 13.25 5.15 -18.76
C HIS A 375 14.57 5.71 -19.34
N PRO A 376 15.69 5.57 -18.65
CA PRO A 376 15.90 5.04 -17.29
C PRO A 376 15.79 6.09 -16.17
N TYR A 377 15.36 7.32 -16.47
CA TYR A 377 15.23 8.42 -15.50
C TYR A 377 13.87 9.10 -15.62
N ILE A 378 13.38 9.64 -14.51
CA ILE A 378 12.20 10.50 -14.49
C ILE A 378 12.47 11.75 -15.33
N LEU A 379 11.49 12.16 -16.13
CA LEU A 379 11.51 13.44 -16.85
C LEU A 379 10.81 14.52 -16.04
N ALA A 380 11.31 15.75 -16.14
CA ALA A 380 10.69 16.93 -15.53
C ALA A 380 10.45 18.01 -16.57
N SER A 381 9.37 18.79 -16.38
CA SER A 381 8.99 19.93 -17.24
C SER A 381 8.26 20.97 -16.41
N GLU A 382 8.24 22.21 -16.91
CA GLU A 382 7.60 23.36 -16.27
C GLU A 382 6.66 24.07 -17.24
N SER A 383 5.59 24.64 -16.68
CA SER A 383 4.65 25.50 -17.39
C SER A 383 4.48 26.81 -16.62
N LYS A 384 4.58 27.94 -17.32
CA LYS A 384 4.42 29.30 -16.77
C LYS A 384 3.07 29.92 -17.10
N ASP A 385 2.21 29.22 -17.82
CA ASP A 385 0.95 29.70 -18.35
C ASP A 385 -0.25 28.80 -17.97
N GLY A 386 -0.16 28.16 -16.78
CA GLY A 386 -1.23 27.31 -16.24
C GLY A 386 -1.41 25.99 -16.97
N GLY A 387 -0.36 25.47 -17.63
CA GLY A 387 -0.38 24.17 -18.29
C GLY A 387 -0.70 24.22 -19.77
N VAL A 388 -0.77 25.41 -20.37
CA VAL A 388 -1.04 25.59 -21.83
C VAL A 388 0.20 25.22 -22.65
N THR A 389 1.38 25.69 -22.21
CA THR A 389 2.66 25.28 -22.81
C THR A 389 3.61 24.71 -21.78
N TRP A 390 4.44 23.80 -22.21
CA TRP A 390 5.41 23.09 -21.36
C TRP A 390 6.82 23.25 -21.92
N SER A 391 7.80 23.41 -21.03
CA SER A 391 9.21 23.38 -21.41
C SER A 391 9.56 22.03 -22.02
N THR A 392 10.66 21.97 -22.80
CA THR A 392 11.19 20.68 -23.26
C THR A 392 11.50 19.80 -22.05
N PRO A 393 10.96 18.56 -21.96
CA PRO A 393 11.24 17.68 -20.85
C PRO A 393 12.72 17.39 -20.70
N VAL A 394 13.23 17.49 -19.47
CA VAL A 394 14.63 17.21 -19.12
C VAL A 394 14.74 16.00 -18.22
N LYS A 395 15.81 15.25 -18.37
CA LYS A 395 16.12 14.11 -17.49
C LYS A 395 16.51 14.63 -16.11
N THR A 396 15.94 14.03 -15.07
CA THR A 396 16.38 14.23 -13.69
C THR A 396 17.50 13.23 -13.31
N SER A 397 18.00 13.33 -12.08
CA SER A 397 18.91 12.31 -11.50
C SER A 397 18.16 11.08 -10.95
N LEU A 398 16.83 11.15 -10.86
CA LEU A 398 16.01 10.10 -10.27
C LEU A 398 15.77 8.97 -11.26
N LYS A 399 16.03 7.75 -10.84
CA LYS A 399 15.84 6.55 -11.65
C LYS A 399 14.37 6.23 -11.85
N CYS A 400 14.04 5.59 -12.96
CA CYS A 400 12.69 5.13 -13.27
C CYS A 400 12.74 3.94 -14.23
N PRO A 401 12.28 2.75 -13.82
CA PRO A 401 12.25 1.55 -14.66
C PRO A 401 11.00 1.49 -15.55
N ASP A 402 10.61 2.60 -16.15
CA ASP A 402 9.34 2.73 -16.88
C ASP A 402 8.12 2.35 -15.99
N SER A 403 8.04 2.93 -14.80
CA SER A 403 6.95 2.76 -13.84
C SER A 403 6.29 4.08 -13.50
N ALA A 404 5.00 4.03 -13.14
CA ALA A 404 4.28 5.22 -12.69
C ALA A 404 4.89 5.79 -11.41
N ILE A 405 4.79 7.11 -11.28
CA ILE A 405 5.26 7.90 -10.14
C ILE A 405 4.11 8.72 -9.57
N CYS A 406 4.20 9.15 -8.33
CA CYS A 406 3.24 10.06 -7.71
C CYS A 406 3.94 11.10 -6.86
N MET A 407 3.64 12.37 -7.08
CA MET A 407 4.18 13.50 -6.33
C MET A 407 3.04 14.32 -5.73
N ILE A 408 3.17 14.68 -4.46
CA ILE A 408 2.23 15.56 -3.76
C ILE A 408 2.97 16.69 -3.06
N ARG A 409 2.25 17.78 -2.78
CA ARG A 409 2.67 18.81 -1.84
C ARG A 409 2.11 18.49 -0.47
N LEU A 410 2.97 18.38 0.52
CA LEU A 410 2.60 18.19 1.91
C LEU A 410 2.10 19.49 2.55
N LYS A 411 1.39 19.40 3.66
CA LYS A 411 0.91 20.57 4.45
C LYS A 411 2.05 21.43 4.96
N SER A 412 3.24 20.87 5.19
CA SER A 412 4.47 21.61 5.51
C SER A 412 4.99 22.47 4.36
N GLY A 413 4.47 22.28 3.14
CA GLY A 413 4.96 22.92 1.91
C GLY A 413 6.00 22.09 1.15
N ARG A 414 6.60 21.06 1.77
CA ARG A 414 7.53 20.15 1.09
C ARG A 414 6.84 19.36 -0.02
N LEU A 415 7.62 18.93 -0.99
CA LEU A 415 7.16 17.95 -1.96
C LEU A 415 7.58 16.54 -1.52
N LEU A 416 6.71 15.57 -1.74
CA LEU A 416 6.97 14.16 -1.55
C LEU A 416 6.74 13.42 -2.87
N LEU A 417 7.73 12.67 -3.32
CA LEU A 417 7.69 11.85 -4.52
C LEU A 417 7.81 10.37 -4.13
N ALA A 418 6.93 9.54 -4.68
CA ALA A 418 7.05 8.08 -4.65
C ALA A 418 7.39 7.57 -6.05
N HIS A 419 8.43 6.75 -6.16
CA HIS A 419 8.90 6.21 -7.43
C HIS A 419 9.66 4.89 -7.24
N ASN A 420 9.87 4.15 -8.32
CA ASN A 420 10.79 3.02 -8.31
C ASN A 420 12.23 3.50 -8.55
N ASP A 421 13.10 3.33 -7.55
CA ASP A 421 14.52 3.74 -7.63
C ASP A 421 15.37 2.63 -8.28
N CYS A 422 15.10 2.38 -9.53
CA CYS A 422 15.80 1.38 -10.33
C CYS A 422 16.06 1.90 -11.74
N ASP A 423 17.22 1.58 -12.31
CA ASP A 423 17.62 1.93 -13.68
C ASP A 423 17.47 0.76 -14.68
N ARG A 424 16.99 -0.38 -14.19
CA ARG A 424 16.63 -1.56 -14.97
C ARG A 424 15.11 -1.67 -15.05
N GLU A 425 14.59 -2.60 -15.81
CA GLU A 425 13.14 -2.74 -16.02
C GLU A 425 12.40 -3.39 -14.82
N ASP A 426 13.13 -3.75 -13.75
CA ASP A 426 12.49 -4.27 -12.54
C ASP A 426 11.89 -3.15 -11.66
N ARG A 427 10.90 -3.49 -10.83
CA ARG A 427 10.18 -2.59 -9.95
C ARG A 427 10.30 -3.01 -8.48
N ALA A 428 11.45 -3.58 -8.13
CA ALA A 428 11.72 -4.20 -6.85
C ALA A 428 11.98 -3.22 -5.71
N ILE A 429 12.27 -1.95 -6.03
CA ILE A 429 12.54 -0.90 -5.05
C ILE A 429 11.51 0.19 -5.17
N LEU A 430 10.70 0.39 -4.14
CA LEU A 430 9.81 1.55 -4.02
C LEU A 430 10.41 2.53 -3.01
N ALA A 431 10.69 3.73 -3.47
CA ALA A 431 11.33 4.78 -2.69
C ALA A 431 10.43 6.02 -2.55
N LEU A 432 10.64 6.74 -1.46
CA LEU A 432 10.11 8.07 -1.19
C LEU A 432 11.26 9.06 -1.12
N GLU A 433 11.15 10.19 -1.79
CA GLU A 433 12.11 11.29 -1.71
C GLU A 433 11.41 12.63 -1.50
N GLN A 434 12.07 13.55 -0.81
CA GLN A 434 11.54 14.85 -0.43
C GLN A 434 12.26 15.98 -1.15
N SER A 435 11.56 17.10 -1.35
CA SER A 435 12.14 18.34 -1.84
C SER A 435 11.61 19.53 -1.03
N ASP A 436 12.53 20.40 -0.56
CA ASP A 436 12.22 21.66 0.13
C ASP A 436 12.33 22.87 -0.81
N ASP A 437 12.77 22.67 -2.04
CA ASP A 437 13.10 23.72 -3.00
C ASP A 437 12.25 23.68 -4.29
N GLU A 438 10.97 23.28 -4.12
CA GLU A 438 10.00 23.26 -5.22
C GLU A 438 10.36 22.25 -6.34
N GLY A 439 10.99 21.13 -5.99
CA GLY A 439 11.34 20.05 -6.91
C GLY A 439 12.64 20.25 -7.70
N ARG A 440 13.48 21.23 -7.30
CA ARG A 440 14.79 21.44 -7.92
C ARG A 440 15.80 20.40 -7.48
N THR A 441 15.79 20.06 -6.18
CA THR A 441 16.60 18.97 -5.61
C THR A 441 15.75 18.01 -4.80
N TRP A 442 16.18 16.73 -4.77
CA TRP A 442 15.52 15.66 -4.03
C TRP A 442 16.49 15.04 -3.04
N LYS A 443 16.03 14.77 -1.83
CA LYS A 443 16.83 14.32 -0.69
C LYS A 443 16.03 13.43 0.25
N ASP A 444 16.67 13.00 1.33
CA ASP A 444 16.05 12.22 2.42
C ASP A 444 15.31 10.99 1.91
N LYS A 445 16.01 10.20 1.06
CA LYS A 445 15.46 8.97 0.48
C LYS A 445 15.10 7.96 1.57
N LYS A 446 13.84 7.52 1.54
CA LYS A 446 13.32 6.39 2.32
C LYS A 446 12.97 5.24 1.37
N ILE A 447 13.50 4.06 1.64
CA ILE A 447 13.08 2.84 0.95
C ILE A 447 11.84 2.31 1.67
N LEU A 448 10.71 2.30 0.98
CA LEU A 448 9.46 1.79 1.51
C LEU A 448 9.36 0.26 1.30
N GLU A 449 9.78 -0.21 0.14
CA GLU A 449 9.83 -1.63 -0.20
C GLU A 449 11.13 -1.96 -0.92
N PHE A 450 11.67 -3.14 -0.61
CA PHE A 450 12.85 -3.68 -1.26
C PHE A 450 12.75 -5.20 -1.39
N GLU A 451 12.91 -5.72 -2.60
CA GLU A 451 13.00 -7.15 -2.88
C GLU A 451 14.41 -7.49 -3.37
N PRO A 452 15.20 -8.24 -2.59
CA PRO A 452 16.56 -8.63 -2.99
C PRO A 452 16.61 -9.45 -4.27
N ASN A 453 15.60 -10.30 -4.50
CA ASN A 453 15.42 -10.98 -5.79
C ASN A 453 14.69 -10.05 -6.76
N LEU A 454 15.43 -9.19 -7.42
CA LEU A 454 14.89 -8.12 -8.26
C LEU A 454 13.89 -8.61 -9.32
N ALA A 455 14.08 -9.82 -9.85
CA ALA A 455 13.18 -10.40 -10.84
C ALA A 455 11.82 -10.83 -10.26
N ALA A 456 11.71 -11.01 -8.94
CA ALA A 456 10.49 -11.40 -8.26
C ALA A 456 9.73 -10.21 -7.65
N GLY A 457 10.35 -9.04 -7.58
CA GLY A 457 9.81 -7.85 -6.94
C GLY A 457 9.01 -6.96 -7.90
N GLU A 458 7.76 -6.66 -7.55
CA GLU A 458 7.03 -5.56 -8.16
C GLU A 458 6.26 -4.79 -7.08
N TYR A 459 6.80 -3.63 -6.69
CA TYR A 459 6.15 -2.66 -5.83
C TYR A 459 5.99 -1.36 -6.63
N SER A 460 4.89 -1.22 -7.32
CA SER A 460 4.77 -0.22 -8.37
C SER A 460 3.46 0.55 -8.35
N TYR A 461 3.37 1.58 -9.17
CA TYR A 461 2.17 2.40 -9.33
C TYR A 461 1.68 2.99 -8.00
N PRO A 462 2.55 3.75 -7.28
CA PRO A 462 2.16 4.39 -6.04
C PRO A 462 1.10 5.48 -6.26
N CYS A 463 0.20 5.63 -5.28
CA CYS A 463 -0.69 6.77 -5.15
C CYS A 463 -0.55 7.34 -3.74
N LEU A 464 -0.17 8.61 -3.64
CA LEU A 464 0.02 9.36 -2.41
C LEU A 464 -1.13 10.33 -2.18
N ILE A 465 -1.59 10.42 -0.94
CA ILE A 465 -2.41 11.53 -0.44
C ILE A 465 -1.92 11.95 0.95
N GLN A 466 -2.22 13.18 1.35
CA GLN A 466 -2.15 13.59 2.75
C GLN A 466 -3.56 13.95 3.22
N THR A 467 -4.03 13.26 4.25
CA THR A 467 -5.38 13.38 4.79
C THR A 467 -5.58 14.62 5.65
N SER A 468 -6.83 14.90 6.00
CA SER A 468 -7.21 16.08 6.77
C SER A 468 -6.56 16.13 8.16
N ASP A 469 -6.26 14.99 8.78
CA ASP A 469 -5.54 14.84 10.05
C ASP A 469 -4.01 15.00 9.93
N GLY A 470 -3.47 15.10 8.72
CA GLY A 470 -2.04 15.29 8.45
C GLY A 470 -1.27 14.01 8.17
N MET A 471 -1.90 12.85 8.30
CA MET A 471 -1.29 11.57 7.93
C MET A 471 -1.08 11.48 6.42
N ILE A 472 0.00 10.85 6.03
CA ILE A 472 0.32 10.56 4.63
C ILE A 472 -0.03 9.10 4.39
N HIS A 473 -0.82 8.86 3.36
CA HIS A 473 -1.21 7.52 2.93
C HIS A 473 -0.68 7.24 1.54
N ILE A 474 -0.18 6.03 1.35
CA ILE A 474 0.27 5.54 0.05
C ILE A 474 -0.31 4.16 -0.22
N THR A 475 -0.85 3.96 -1.41
CA THR A 475 -1.20 2.63 -1.91
C THR A 475 -0.37 2.30 -3.15
N TYR A 476 -0.05 1.03 -3.33
CA TYR A 476 0.77 0.56 -4.45
C TYR A 476 0.50 -0.92 -4.74
N THR A 477 0.78 -1.31 -5.96
CA THR A 477 0.77 -2.72 -6.37
C THR A 477 1.83 -3.49 -5.62
N CYS A 478 1.44 -4.60 -5.01
CA CYS A 478 2.33 -5.54 -4.35
C CYS A 478 2.39 -6.84 -5.15
N ARG A 479 3.51 -7.07 -5.86
CA ARG A 479 3.81 -8.26 -6.64
C ARG A 479 2.70 -8.72 -7.60
N ARG A 480 1.84 -7.81 -8.03
CA ARG A 480 0.69 -8.04 -8.91
C ARG A 480 -0.45 -8.89 -8.32
N TYR A 481 -0.34 -9.46 -7.16
CA TYR A 481 -1.42 -10.25 -6.55
C TYR A 481 -2.20 -9.53 -5.46
N SER A 482 -1.72 -8.38 -4.98
CA SER A 482 -2.43 -7.57 -4.00
C SER A 482 -2.11 -6.08 -4.15
N ILE A 483 -2.86 -5.27 -3.41
CA ILE A 483 -2.57 -3.86 -3.19
C ILE A 483 -2.13 -3.68 -1.73
N LYS A 484 -1.03 -2.98 -1.53
CA LYS A 484 -0.52 -2.64 -0.21
C LYS A 484 -0.79 -1.19 0.12
N HIS A 485 -1.10 -0.93 1.37
CA HIS A 485 -1.30 0.40 1.94
C HIS A 485 -0.25 0.64 3.02
N ALA A 486 0.32 1.84 3.03
CA ALA A 486 1.10 2.31 4.18
C ALA A 486 0.62 3.71 4.59
N ALA A 487 0.70 3.98 5.90
CA ALA A 487 0.36 5.27 6.47
C ALA A 487 1.49 5.73 7.41
N PHE A 488 1.85 7.00 7.34
CA PHE A 488 2.93 7.59 8.13
C PHE A 488 2.74 9.11 8.28
N ASP A 489 3.41 9.69 9.26
CA ASP A 489 3.49 11.14 9.41
C ASP A 489 4.75 11.74 8.75
N GLU A 490 4.83 13.07 8.70
CA GLU A 490 6.01 13.74 8.16
C GLU A 490 7.27 13.52 9.02
N GLY A 491 7.11 13.21 10.31
CA GLY A 491 8.21 12.88 11.20
C GLY A 491 8.92 11.59 10.79
N TRP A 492 8.16 10.59 10.35
CA TRP A 492 8.74 9.34 9.85
C TRP A 492 9.62 9.54 8.61
N LEU A 493 9.27 10.46 7.73
CA LEU A 493 10.06 10.76 6.54
C LEU A 493 11.45 11.32 6.87
N THR A 494 11.57 12.11 7.93
CA THR A 494 12.80 12.79 8.32
C THR A 494 13.61 12.02 9.37
N HIS A 495 13.02 11.00 9.97
CA HIS A 495 13.70 10.19 10.97
C HIS A 495 14.83 9.38 10.33
N VAL A 496 16.06 9.70 10.70
CA VAL A 496 17.24 8.91 10.32
C VAL A 496 17.35 7.77 11.33
N GLU A 497 17.15 6.53 10.88
CA GLU A 497 17.53 5.37 11.69
C GLU A 497 19.04 5.49 11.95
N ARG A 498 19.43 5.73 13.19
CA ARG A 498 20.85 5.66 13.54
C ARG A 498 21.29 4.21 13.33
N PRO A 499 22.34 3.95 12.56
CA PRO A 499 22.90 2.62 12.54
C PRO A 499 23.36 2.28 13.96
N ASN A 500 22.86 1.18 14.50
CA ASN A 500 23.32 0.58 15.75
C ASN A 500 24.75 0.04 15.57
#